data_40a2e6c74f57f91c9e7ae8bb9f61f435
#
_entry.id   40a2e6c74f57f91c9e7ae8bb9f61f435
#
_cell.length_a   1.000
_cell.length_b   1.000
_cell.length_c   1.000
_cell.angle_alpha   90.00
_cell.angle_beta   90.00
_cell.angle_gamma   90.00
#
_symmetry.space_group_name_H-M   'P 1'
#
loop_
_entity.id
_entity.type
_entity.pdbx_description
1 polymer ?
#
loop_
_entity_poly.entity_id
_entity_poly.type
_entity_poly.pdbx_seq_one_letter_code
_entity_poly.pdbx_strand_id
1 'polypeptide(L)'
;KLLKVQEKEIYFTSGGTESDNLALIGCARANHRAGKHLITSSIEHPAILNTMHYLEEEEGFRVTFLPVDKDGRIRLDALKEALCEDTILVSVMYVNNEVGSVQPIEEAVQIVKNYNKNILFHVDAVQGFGKYRIFPKRIGVDMMSVSGHKIHGPKGIGALYINEKVKIKPIVFGGEQQKNVR
;
A
#
# COMPACT_ATOMS: atom_id res chain seq x y z
N LYS A 1 -4.18 14.58 -12.76
CA LYS A 1 -5.50 15.28 -12.60
C LYS A 1 -6.51 14.40 -11.86
N LEU A 2 -6.60 13.09 -12.16
CA LEU A 2 -7.58 12.17 -11.53
C LEU A 2 -7.37 12.02 -10.02
N LEU A 3 -6.13 11.84 -9.56
CA LEU A 3 -5.79 11.66 -8.14
C LEU A 3 -5.65 12.98 -7.37
N LYS A 4 -5.62 14.12 -8.06
CA LYS A 4 -5.35 15.45 -7.46
C LYS A 4 -4.07 15.50 -6.63
N VAL A 5 -3.01 14.86 -7.14
CA VAL A 5 -1.66 14.86 -6.60
C VAL A 5 -0.71 15.55 -7.57
N GLN A 6 0.52 15.83 -7.14
CA GLN A 6 1.55 16.43 -7.97
C GLN A 6 2.18 15.37 -8.89
N GLU A 7 2.63 15.76 -10.09
CA GLU A 7 3.27 14.83 -11.04
C GLU A 7 4.53 14.17 -10.45
N LYS A 8 5.28 14.92 -9.64
CA LYS A 8 6.49 14.41 -8.95
C LYS A 8 6.23 13.30 -7.93
N GLU A 9 4.96 13.06 -7.56
CA GLU A 9 4.53 12.01 -6.63
C GLU A 9 4.07 10.74 -7.35
N ILE A 10 4.12 10.72 -8.69
CA ILE A 10 3.74 9.56 -9.49
C ILE A 10 4.99 8.94 -10.10
N TYR A 11 5.17 7.66 -9.85
CA TYR A 11 6.26 6.83 -10.37
C TYR A 11 5.67 5.75 -11.26
N PHE A 12 6.12 5.69 -12.51
CA PHE A 12 5.67 4.65 -13.44
C PHE A 12 6.36 3.33 -13.13
N THR A 13 5.60 2.25 -13.24
CA THR A 13 6.02 0.87 -13.00
C THR A 13 5.54 -0.02 -14.13
N SER A 14 5.95 -1.29 -14.14
CA SER A 14 5.48 -2.27 -15.10
C SER A 14 4.07 -2.81 -14.79
N GLY A 15 3.51 -2.48 -13.63
CA GLY A 15 2.18 -2.95 -13.21
C GLY A 15 1.97 -2.92 -11.71
N GLY A 16 0.83 -3.46 -11.25
CA GLY A 16 0.47 -3.51 -9.83
C GLY A 16 1.50 -4.24 -8.99
N THR A 17 1.94 -5.41 -9.42
CA THR A 17 2.93 -6.23 -8.68
C THR A 17 4.22 -5.46 -8.38
N GLU A 18 4.78 -4.75 -9.36
CA GLU A 18 5.98 -3.94 -9.12
C GLU A 18 5.66 -2.76 -8.20
N SER A 19 4.51 -2.10 -8.38
CA SER A 19 4.08 -1.00 -7.50
C SER A 19 3.97 -1.44 -6.05
N ASP A 20 3.31 -2.58 -5.81
CA ASP A 20 3.12 -3.14 -4.47
C ASP A 20 4.46 -3.54 -3.82
N ASN A 21 5.31 -4.25 -4.57
CA ASN A 21 6.64 -4.63 -4.07
C ASN A 21 7.49 -3.40 -3.73
N LEU A 22 7.51 -2.39 -4.61
CA LEU A 22 8.24 -1.15 -4.38
C LEU A 22 7.70 -0.42 -3.14
N ALA A 23 6.38 -0.32 -3.00
CA ALA A 23 5.75 0.32 -1.85
C ALA A 23 6.11 -0.41 -0.54
N LEU A 24 5.94 -1.73 -0.49
CA LEU A 24 6.13 -2.51 0.74
C LEU A 24 7.61 -2.67 1.11
N ILE A 25 8.41 -3.23 0.20
CA ILE A 25 9.84 -3.49 0.46
C ILE A 25 10.60 -2.17 0.62
N GLY A 26 10.38 -1.23 -0.30
CA GLY A 26 11.06 0.06 -0.27
C GLY A 26 10.74 0.87 1.01
N CYS A 27 9.47 0.87 1.42
CA CYS A 27 9.02 1.52 2.64
C CYS A 27 9.58 0.81 3.89
N ALA A 28 9.45 -0.50 4.00
CA ALA A 28 9.95 -1.28 5.14
C ALA A 28 11.46 -1.05 5.34
N ARG A 29 12.25 -1.16 4.28
CA ARG A 29 13.71 -0.93 4.32
C ARG A 29 14.09 0.51 4.65
N ALA A 30 13.31 1.50 4.23
CA ALA A 30 13.58 2.90 4.52
C ALA A 30 13.26 3.27 5.98
N ASN A 31 12.30 2.60 6.60
CA ASN A 31 11.75 2.95 7.90
C ASN A 31 12.07 1.92 9.01
N HIS A 32 12.90 0.90 8.75
CA HIS A 32 13.22 -0.20 9.67
C HIS A 32 13.77 0.23 11.04
N ARG A 33 14.31 1.46 11.14
CA ARG A 33 14.80 2.03 12.41
C ARG A 33 13.68 2.57 13.28
N ALA A 34 12.53 2.88 12.71
CA ALA A 34 11.35 3.37 13.43
C ALA A 34 10.50 2.22 13.99
N GLY A 35 10.65 1.02 13.44
CA GLY A 35 9.95 -0.18 13.87
C GLY A 35 10.05 -1.30 12.85
N LYS A 36 9.60 -2.48 13.24
CA LYS A 36 9.63 -3.70 12.41
C LYS A 36 8.28 -4.42 12.33
N HIS A 37 7.19 -3.74 12.57
CA HIS A 37 5.86 -4.32 12.47
C HIS A 37 5.10 -3.76 11.27
N LEU A 38 4.54 -4.67 10.48
CA LEU A 38 3.72 -4.41 9.30
C LEU A 38 2.33 -5.01 9.51
N ILE A 39 1.30 -4.37 8.98
CA ILE A 39 -0.07 -4.87 9.05
C ILE A 39 -0.64 -4.93 7.62
N THR A 40 -1.30 -6.04 7.30
CA THR A 40 -2.04 -6.19 6.03
C THR A 40 -3.30 -7.01 6.26
N SER A 41 -4.17 -7.17 5.25
CA SER A 41 -5.32 -8.04 5.35
C SER A 41 -5.02 -9.48 4.89
N SER A 42 -5.80 -10.44 5.37
CA SER A 42 -5.68 -11.84 4.97
C SER A 42 -6.19 -12.14 3.56
N ILE A 43 -6.83 -11.16 2.92
CA ILE A 43 -7.46 -11.32 1.60
C ILE A 43 -6.79 -10.50 0.50
N GLU A 44 -5.58 -10.02 0.73
CA GLU A 44 -4.83 -9.25 -0.28
C GLU A 44 -4.49 -10.09 -1.51
N HIS A 45 -4.18 -9.38 -2.59
CA HIS A 45 -3.61 -10.01 -3.79
C HIS A 45 -2.25 -10.68 -3.46
N PRO A 46 -1.87 -11.78 -4.13
CA PRO A 46 -0.57 -12.45 -3.91
C PRO A 46 0.65 -11.51 -4.00
N ALA A 47 0.60 -10.44 -4.77
CA ALA A 47 1.66 -9.42 -4.82
C ALA A 47 1.92 -8.75 -3.46
N ILE A 48 0.90 -8.62 -2.61
CA ILE A 48 1.01 -8.12 -1.24
C ILE A 48 1.37 -9.28 -0.29
N LEU A 49 0.58 -10.38 -0.30
CA LEU A 49 0.78 -11.49 0.65
C LEU A 49 2.18 -12.07 0.57
N ASN A 50 2.64 -12.40 -0.64
CA ASN A 50 3.97 -12.99 -0.82
C ASN A 50 5.09 -12.00 -0.44
N THR A 51 4.88 -10.70 -0.70
CA THR A 51 5.85 -9.67 -0.30
C THR A 51 5.88 -9.52 1.23
N MET A 52 4.74 -9.60 1.91
CA MET A 52 4.69 -9.55 3.37
C MET A 52 5.37 -10.78 4.00
N HIS A 53 5.12 -11.98 3.46
CA HIS A 53 5.84 -13.20 3.90
C HIS A 53 7.36 -13.09 3.66
N TYR A 54 7.78 -12.59 2.50
CA TYR A 54 9.20 -12.34 2.24
C TYR A 54 9.82 -11.40 3.28
N LEU A 55 9.16 -10.29 3.61
CA LEU A 55 9.65 -9.34 4.61
C LEU A 55 9.73 -9.97 6.00
N GLU A 56 8.80 -10.87 6.33
CA GLU A 56 8.78 -11.59 7.60
C GLU A 56 9.90 -12.63 7.67
N GLU A 57 10.02 -13.49 6.66
CA GLU A 57 10.92 -14.63 6.65
C GLU A 57 12.40 -14.23 6.41
N GLU A 58 12.63 -13.27 5.49
CA GLU A 58 13.98 -12.93 5.02
C GLU A 58 14.54 -11.64 5.61
N GLU A 59 13.67 -10.67 5.99
CA GLU A 59 14.12 -9.36 6.47
C GLU A 59 13.83 -9.10 7.95
N GLY A 60 13.23 -10.08 8.64
CA GLY A 60 13.00 -10.06 10.09
C GLY A 60 11.99 -8.99 10.53
N PHE A 61 11.00 -8.70 9.68
CA PHE A 61 9.82 -7.94 10.07
C PHE A 61 8.79 -8.88 10.72
N ARG A 62 7.92 -8.34 11.55
CA ARG A 62 6.74 -9.02 12.07
C ARG A 62 5.53 -8.55 11.28
N VAL A 63 4.72 -9.47 10.78
CA VAL A 63 3.53 -9.15 10.00
C VAL A 63 2.27 -9.61 10.72
N THR A 64 1.28 -8.72 10.82
CA THR A 64 -0.07 -9.06 11.28
C THR A 64 -1.03 -9.08 10.09
N PHE A 65 -1.66 -10.22 9.86
CA PHE A 65 -2.69 -10.40 8.84
C PHE A 65 -4.07 -10.22 9.49
N LEU A 66 -4.74 -9.11 9.15
CA LEU A 66 -6.05 -8.79 9.71
C LEU A 66 -7.11 -9.77 9.20
N PRO A 67 -7.96 -10.30 10.08
CA PRO A 67 -9.12 -11.07 9.67
C PRO A 67 -10.17 -10.16 8.99
N VAL A 68 -11.01 -10.78 8.19
CA VAL A 68 -12.16 -10.14 7.56
C VAL A 68 -13.48 -10.66 8.15
N ASP A 69 -14.54 -9.90 7.95
CA ASP A 69 -15.89 -10.31 8.28
C ASP A 69 -16.48 -11.24 7.17
N LYS A 70 -17.74 -11.64 7.34
CA LYS A 70 -18.47 -12.49 6.38
C LYS A 70 -18.66 -11.86 4.99
N ASP A 71 -18.56 -10.54 4.90
CA ASP A 71 -18.69 -9.77 3.66
C ASP A 71 -17.32 -9.49 3.03
N GLY A 72 -16.23 -10.05 3.59
CA GLY A 72 -14.86 -9.88 3.11
C GLY A 72 -14.29 -8.49 3.37
N ARG A 73 -14.73 -7.80 4.43
CA ARG A 73 -14.18 -6.51 4.85
C ARG A 73 -13.28 -6.68 6.06
N ILE A 74 -12.17 -5.95 6.11
CA ILE A 74 -11.28 -5.97 7.28
C ILE A 74 -12.05 -5.57 8.53
N ARG A 75 -11.74 -6.26 9.63
CA ARG A 75 -12.27 -5.92 10.94
C ARG A 75 -11.49 -4.75 11.52
N LEU A 76 -12.15 -3.61 11.68
CA LEU A 76 -11.55 -2.38 12.20
C LEU A 76 -11.18 -2.47 13.68
N ASP A 77 -11.87 -3.32 14.46
CA ASP A 77 -11.50 -3.66 15.84
C ASP A 77 -10.17 -4.42 15.88
N ALA A 78 -9.99 -5.42 15.01
CA ALA A 78 -8.74 -6.15 14.90
C ALA A 78 -7.58 -5.23 14.43
N LEU A 79 -7.84 -4.26 13.54
CA LEU A 79 -6.84 -3.26 13.18
C LEU A 79 -6.40 -2.43 14.40
N LYS A 80 -7.35 -1.97 15.23
CA LYS A 80 -7.02 -1.21 16.46
C LYS A 80 -6.18 -2.01 17.43
N GLU A 81 -6.51 -3.29 17.61
CA GLU A 81 -5.80 -4.20 18.50
C GLU A 81 -4.39 -4.55 17.99
N ALA A 82 -4.21 -4.62 16.65
CA ALA A 82 -2.93 -4.93 16.03
C ALA A 82 -1.91 -3.78 16.09
N LEU A 83 -2.38 -2.52 16.17
CA LEU A 83 -1.49 -1.36 16.20
C LEU A 83 -0.64 -1.35 17.47
N CYS A 84 0.66 -1.14 17.32
CA CYS A 84 1.62 -1.02 18.40
C CYS A 84 2.71 0.03 18.08
N GLU A 85 3.54 0.37 19.04
CA GLU A 85 4.61 1.37 18.87
C GLU A 85 5.60 1.01 17.76
N ASP A 86 5.78 -0.30 17.51
CA ASP A 86 6.67 -0.84 16.48
C ASP A 86 6.05 -0.86 15.07
N THR A 87 4.77 -0.48 14.92
CA THR A 87 4.08 -0.48 13.62
C THR A 87 4.57 0.68 12.76
N ILE A 88 5.02 0.37 11.53
CA ILE A 88 5.51 1.37 10.57
C ILE A 88 4.69 1.48 9.29
N LEU A 89 3.96 0.42 8.93
CA LEU A 89 3.21 0.36 7.69
C LEU A 89 1.93 -0.47 7.87
N VAL A 90 0.84 0.05 7.33
CA VAL A 90 -0.41 -0.67 7.09
C VAL A 90 -0.68 -0.69 5.59
N SER A 91 -0.99 -1.86 5.03
CA SER A 91 -1.32 -2.03 3.62
C SER A 91 -2.65 -2.77 3.48
N VAL A 92 -3.62 -2.14 2.82
CA VAL A 92 -4.95 -2.73 2.60
C VAL A 92 -5.41 -2.44 1.17
N MET A 93 -5.91 -3.44 0.46
CA MET A 93 -6.49 -3.25 -0.86
C MET A 93 -7.76 -2.39 -0.80
N TYR A 94 -8.05 -1.65 -1.87
CA TYR A 94 -9.28 -0.84 -1.94
C TYR A 94 -10.52 -1.69 -2.24
N VAL A 95 -10.39 -2.58 -3.22
CA VAL A 95 -11.45 -3.54 -3.63
C VAL A 95 -10.82 -4.91 -3.79
N ASN A 96 -11.42 -5.93 -3.19
CA ASN A 96 -10.93 -7.30 -3.35
C ASN A 96 -11.17 -7.82 -4.77
N ASN A 97 -10.17 -8.46 -5.35
CA ASN A 97 -10.19 -8.94 -6.74
C ASN A 97 -11.02 -10.20 -6.95
N GLU A 98 -11.31 -10.97 -5.89
CA GLU A 98 -12.07 -12.23 -5.96
C GLU A 98 -13.55 -12.01 -5.67
N VAL A 99 -13.87 -11.40 -4.53
CA VAL A 99 -15.25 -11.24 -4.05
C VAL A 99 -15.83 -9.84 -4.26
N GLY A 100 -15.01 -8.87 -4.67
CA GLY A 100 -15.45 -7.50 -4.97
C GLY A 100 -15.79 -6.65 -3.74
N SER A 101 -15.48 -7.10 -2.53
CA SER A 101 -15.70 -6.31 -1.31
C SER A 101 -14.90 -5.01 -1.33
N VAL A 102 -15.56 -3.90 -1.01
CA VAL A 102 -14.93 -2.58 -0.87
C VAL A 102 -14.51 -2.40 0.58
N GLN A 103 -13.22 -2.14 0.78
CA GLN A 103 -12.66 -2.02 2.11
C GLN A 103 -12.93 -0.64 2.73
N PRO A 104 -13.09 -0.53 4.04
CA PRO A 104 -13.35 0.71 4.76
C PRO A 104 -12.06 1.54 4.94
N ILE A 105 -11.49 2.00 3.80
CA ILE A 105 -10.16 2.63 3.77
C ILE A 105 -10.13 3.95 4.54
N GLU A 106 -11.15 4.80 4.42
CA GLU A 106 -11.18 6.10 5.10
C GLU A 106 -11.16 5.91 6.62
N GLU A 107 -11.96 4.98 7.15
CA GLU A 107 -12.03 4.64 8.57
C GLU A 107 -10.72 3.99 9.06
N ALA A 108 -10.16 3.07 8.27
CA ALA A 108 -8.90 2.42 8.60
C ALA A 108 -7.75 3.45 8.68
N VAL A 109 -7.65 4.36 7.72
CA VAL A 109 -6.65 5.44 7.74
C VAL A 109 -6.84 6.32 8.97
N GLN A 110 -8.07 6.71 9.32
CA GLN A 110 -8.35 7.51 10.51
C GLN A 110 -7.88 6.82 11.79
N ILE A 111 -8.17 5.52 11.92
CA ILE A 111 -7.72 4.71 13.08
C ILE A 111 -6.19 4.74 13.18
N VAL A 112 -5.50 4.45 12.08
CA VAL A 112 -4.04 4.41 12.05
C VAL A 112 -3.43 5.76 12.35
N LYS A 113 -3.92 6.84 11.71
CA LYS A 113 -3.37 8.19 11.88
C LYS A 113 -3.70 8.80 13.25
N ASN A 114 -4.80 8.39 13.87
CA ASN A 114 -5.12 8.78 15.26
C ASN A 114 -4.23 8.07 16.26
N TYR A 115 -3.83 6.82 15.99
CA TYR A 115 -2.88 6.08 16.82
C TYR A 115 -1.47 6.69 16.72
N ASN A 116 -0.94 6.79 15.49
CA ASN A 116 0.35 7.44 15.22
C ASN A 116 0.40 7.95 13.77
N LYS A 117 0.57 9.28 13.62
CA LYS A 117 0.62 9.96 12.30
C LYS A 117 1.80 9.52 11.42
N ASN A 118 2.85 8.94 12.03
CA ASN A 118 4.06 8.50 11.33
C ASN A 118 3.90 7.11 10.70
N ILE A 119 2.91 6.32 11.11
CA ILE A 119 2.61 5.04 10.46
C ILE A 119 2.16 5.33 9.04
N LEU A 120 2.82 4.72 8.06
CA LEU A 120 2.50 4.88 6.66
C LEU A 120 1.30 3.99 6.28
N PHE A 121 0.46 4.50 5.36
CA PHE A 121 -0.68 3.75 4.86
C PHE A 121 -0.57 3.58 3.35
N HIS A 122 -0.47 2.33 2.90
CA HIS A 122 -0.48 1.94 1.50
C HIS A 122 -1.84 1.36 1.11
N VAL A 123 -2.28 1.66 -0.12
CA VAL A 123 -3.50 1.10 -0.70
C VAL A 123 -3.18 0.44 -2.05
N ASP A 124 -3.42 -0.87 -2.17
CA ASP A 124 -3.55 -1.48 -3.48
C ASP A 124 -4.91 -1.07 -4.09
N ALA A 125 -4.87 -0.10 -4.99
CA ALA A 125 -6.05 0.42 -5.69
C ALA A 125 -6.20 -0.15 -7.10
N VAL A 126 -5.51 -1.24 -7.45
CA VAL A 126 -5.54 -1.85 -8.78
C VAL A 126 -6.98 -2.16 -9.24
N GLN A 127 -7.84 -2.63 -8.34
CA GLN A 127 -9.24 -2.89 -8.66
C GLN A 127 -10.16 -1.68 -8.44
N GLY A 128 -9.75 -0.70 -7.64
CA GLY A 128 -10.56 0.49 -7.29
C GLY A 128 -10.35 1.67 -8.23
N PHE A 129 -9.11 1.86 -8.73
CA PHE A 129 -8.76 3.00 -9.56
C PHE A 129 -9.55 3.01 -10.88
N GLY A 130 -10.07 4.18 -11.24
CA GLY A 130 -10.93 4.35 -12.42
C GLY A 130 -12.39 3.98 -12.22
N LYS A 131 -12.74 3.21 -11.18
CA LYS A 131 -14.11 2.84 -10.80
C LYS A 131 -14.64 3.70 -9.65
N TYR A 132 -13.76 4.05 -8.72
CA TYR A 132 -14.04 4.93 -7.58
C TYR A 132 -13.25 6.23 -7.68
N ARG A 133 -13.79 7.31 -7.11
CA ARG A 133 -13.08 8.58 -6.96
C ARG A 133 -12.18 8.51 -5.74
N ILE A 134 -10.90 8.22 -5.94
CA ILE A 134 -9.91 8.09 -4.87
C ILE A 134 -9.01 9.32 -4.88
N PHE A 135 -9.01 10.08 -3.80
CA PHE A 135 -8.12 11.22 -3.60
C PHE A 135 -7.18 10.92 -2.43
N PRO A 136 -6.00 10.30 -2.67
CA PRO A 136 -5.16 9.75 -1.62
C PRO A 136 -4.79 10.79 -0.55
N LYS A 137 -4.45 12.01 -0.93
CA LYS A 137 -4.13 13.08 0.03
C LYS A 137 -5.30 13.46 0.93
N ARG A 138 -6.54 13.45 0.39
CA ARG A 138 -7.74 13.78 1.17
C ARG A 138 -8.06 12.69 2.19
N ILE A 139 -7.86 11.45 1.82
CA ILE A 139 -8.09 10.29 2.67
C ILE A 139 -6.96 10.14 3.70
N GLY A 140 -5.76 10.63 3.40
CA GLY A 140 -4.56 10.45 4.24
C GLY A 140 -3.75 9.21 3.89
N VAL A 141 -3.92 8.68 2.66
CA VAL A 141 -3.12 7.58 2.11
C VAL A 141 -1.76 8.11 1.67
N ASP A 142 -0.70 7.41 2.07
CA ASP A 142 0.68 7.80 1.81
C ASP A 142 1.23 7.23 0.50
N MET A 143 0.81 6.01 0.14
CA MET A 143 1.19 5.33 -1.10
C MET A 143 -0.01 4.61 -1.70
N MET A 144 -0.09 4.56 -3.04
CA MET A 144 -1.19 3.88 -3.73
C MET A 144 -0.75 3.27 -5.04
N SER A 145 -0.97 1.97 -5.19
CA SER A 145 -0.67 1.19 -6.39
C SER A 145 -1.82 1.18 -7.38
N VAL A 146 -1.52 1.33 -8.67
CA VAL A 146 -2.48 1.20 -9.77
C VAL A 146 -1.89 0.43 -10.94
N SER A 147 -2.75 -0.16 -11.79
CA SER A 147 -2.32 -0.91 -12.97
C SER A 147 -3.17 -0.60 -14.18
N GLY A 148 -2.53 -0.38 -15.33
CA GLY A 148 -3.20 0.04 -16.56
C GLY A 148 -4.18 -0.99 -17.12
N HIS A 149 -3.84 -2.28 -17.06
CA HIS A 149 -4.69 -3.34 -17.64
C HIS A 149 -6.06 -3.52 -16.94
N LYS A 150 -6.25 -2.96 -15.75
CA LYS A 150 -7.53 -3.00 -15.03
C LYS A 150 -8.46 -1.82 -15.38
N ILE A 151 -7.95 -0.85 -16.17
CA ILE A 151 -8.67 0.34 -16.62
C ILE A 151 -8.61 0.48 -18.16
N HIS A 152 -8.64 -0.64 -18.87
CA HIS A 152 -8.59 -0.72 -20.34
C HIS A 152 -7.28 -0.19 -20.96
N GLY A 153 -6.23 -0.01 -20.17
CA GLY A 153 -4.90 0.33 -20.64
C GLY A 153 -4.09 -0.90 -21.07
N PRO A 154 -2.91 -0.70 -21.65
CA PRO A 154 -2.02 -1.80 -22.03
C PRO A 154 -1.50 -2.57 -20.81
N LYS A 155 -1.12 -3.84 -21.02
CA LYS A 155 -0.31 -4.60 -20.08
C LYS A 155 1.11 -4.02 -20.03
N GLY A 156 1.81 -4.26 -18.91
CA GLY A 156 3.19 -3.79 -18.75
C GLY A 156 3.31 -2.32 -18.34
N ILE A 157 2.21 -1.69 -17.91
CA ILE A 157 2.21 -0.34 -17.37
C ILE A 157 1.40 -0.26 -16.06
N GLY A 158 1.96 0.38 -15.06
CA GLY A 158 1.33 0.73 -13.80
C GLY A 158 1.91 2.02 -13.25
N ALA A 159 1.48 2.41 -12.09
CA ALA A 159 2.04 3.55 -11.37
C ALA A 159 1.89 3.37 -9.87
N LEU A 160 2.84 3.93 -9.14
CA LEU A 160 2.80 4.08 -7.70
C LEU A 160 2.73 5.57 -7.35
N TYR A 161 1.68 5.98 -6.66
CA TYR A 161 1.64 7.26 -5.97
C TYR A 161 2.44 7.14 -4.67
N ILE A 162 3.32 8.08 -4.44
CA ILE A 162 4.09 8.22 -3.19
C ILE A 162 3.99 9.67 -2.73
N ASN A 163 3.43 9.90 -1.55
CA ASN A 163 3.42 11.22 -0.93
C ASN A 163 4.86 11.72 -0.75
N GLU A 164 5.13 12.98 -1.06
CA GLU A 164 6.48 13.57 -1.02
C GLU A 164 7.20 13.46 0.34
N LYS A 165 6.46 13.21 1.42
CA LYS A 165 7.00 13.04 2.78
C LYS A 165 7.45 11.60 3.08
N VAL A 166 7.08 10.65 2.22
CA VAL A 166 7.39 9.23 2.42
C VAL A 166 8.84 8.96 2.06
N LYS A 167 9.56 8.33 2.97
CA LYS A 167 10.89 7.77 2.69
C LYS A 167 10.74 6.37 2.12
N ILE A 168 11.35 6.13 0.97
CA ILE A 168 11.34 4.85 0.28
C ILE A 168 12.73 4.54 -0.25
N LYS A 169 13.13 3.25 -0.26
CA LYS A 169 14.34 2.78 -0.92
C LYS A 169 13.98 2.10 -2.25
N PRO A 170 14.79 2.27 -3.30
CA PRO A 170 14.58 1.55 -4.55
C PRO A 170 14.73 0.04 -4.35
N ILE A 171 14.01 -0.74 -5.15
CA ILE A 171 14.16 -2.19 -5.26
C ILE A 171 14.72 -2.60 -6.63
N VAL A 172 14.69 -1.69 -7.60
CA VAL A 172 15.32 -1.81 -8.91
C VAL A 172 16.38 -0.73 -9.01
N PHE A 173 17.58 -1.10 -9.43
CA PHE A 173 18.73 -0.18 -9.49
C PHE A 173 19.10 0.10 -10.93
N GLY A 174 19.24 1.37 -11.28
CA GLY A 174 19.55 1.83 -12.63
C GLY A 174 19.91 3.31 -12.67
N GLY A 175 19.56 3.97 -13.76
CA GLY A 175 19.70 5.42 -13.89
C GLY A 175 18.70 6.20 -13.04
N GLU A 176 18.86 7.52 -12.98
CA GLU A 176 18.09 8.40 -12.11
C GLU A 176 16.77 8.90 -12.71
N GLN A 177 16.22 8.20 -13.72
CA GLN A 177 15.05 8.67 -14.48
C GLN A 177 13.80 8.88 -13.61
N GLN A 178 13.65 8.13 -12.53
CA GLN A 178 12.57 8.27 -11.56
C GLN A 178 13.11 8.62 -10.16
N LYS A 179 14.08 9.52 -10.08
CA LYS A 179 14.59 10.13 -8.83
C LYS A 179 15.10 9.11 -7.83
N ASN A 180 15.78 8.07 -8.28
CA ASN A 180 16.29 6.97 -7.44
C ASN A 180 15.21 6.22 -6.63
N VAL A 181 13.98 6.23 -7.07
CA VAL A 181 12.89 5.41 -6.49
C VAL A 181 12.75 4.11 -7.27
N ARG A 182 12.99 4.18 -8.60
CA ARG A 182 12.96 3.06 -9.51
C ARG A 182 13.99 3.24 -10.61
#